data_93f8f7740e1118a077d3ecce14eaf795
#
_entry.id   93f8f7740e1118a077d3ecce14eaf795
#
_cell.length_a   1.000
_cell.length_b   1.000
_cell.length_c   1.000
_cell.angle_alpha   90.00
_cell.angle_beta   90.00
_cell.angle_gamma   90.00
#
_symmetry.space_group_name_H-M   'P 1'
#
loop_
_entity.id
_entity.type
_entity.pdbx_description
1 polymer ?
#
loop_
_entity_poly.entity_id
_entity_poly.type
_entity_poly.pdbx_seq_one_letter_code
_entity_poly.pdbx_strand_id
1 'polypeptide(L)'
;QGYSSAASDVYKRQVHTVHSYTDILIGGTKYSHLKGKTTSLPELCRYPWVSLMTGTITRNFLNTYFAERGLPFAPAIELATTDLILPAIEHNLGIGFLPPEFVRGALDMGSVFQIHFPDEMPHRRISLVYDTEYPQSIAATTFRKFMLEHFSQL
;
A
#
# COMPACT_ATOMS: atom_id res chain seq x y z
N GLN A 1 29.48 -20.66 -20.32
CA GLN A 1 28.12 -20.76 -20.81
C GLN A 1 27.15 -20.73 -19.62
N GLY A 2 26.25 -19.77 -19.55
CA GLY A 2 25.24 -19.72 -18.51
C GLY A 2 24.67 -18.35 -18.18
N TYR A 3 24.63 -17.40 -19.10
CA TYR A 3 24.01 -16.10 -18.90
C TYR A 3 22.91 -15.86 -19.95
N SER A 4 21.79 -16.58 -19.88
CA SER A 4 20.73 -16.31 -20.85
C SER A 4 19.30 -16.66 -20.42
N SER A 5 19.00 -17.08 -19.19
CA SER A 5 17.62 -17.42 -18.89
C SER A 5 16.82 -16.32 -18.20
N ALA A 6 17.43 -15.48 -17.38
CA ALA A 6 16.70 -14.45 -16.64
C ALA A 6 16.26 -13.24 -17.50
N ALA A 7 17.05 -12.89 -18.52
CA ALA A 7 16.71 -11.74 -19.39
C ALA A 7 15.64 -12.09 -20.45
N SER A 8 15.55 -13.34 -20.91
CA SER A 8 14.52 -13.75 -21.86
C SER A 8 13.14 -13.91 -21.23
N ASP A 9 13.05 -14.21 -19.93
CA ASP A 9 11.78 -14.34 -19.22
C ASP A 9 11.04 -13.00 -19.03
N VAL A 10 11.77 -11.88 -19.03
CA VAL A 10 11.17 -10.53 -18.86
C VAL A 10 10.43 -10.08 -20.12
N TYR A 11 10.85 -10.50 -21.31
CA TYR A 11 10.24 -10.10 -22.59
C TYR A 11 8.94 -10.84 -22.95
N LYS A 12 8.60 -11.90 -22.20
CA LYS A 12 7.47 -12.78 -22.49
C LYS A 12 6.22 -12.47 -21.67
N ARG A 13 6.38 -11.60 -20.66
CA ARG A 13 5.28 -11.22 -19.76
C ARG A 13 4.70 -9.87 -20.16
N GLN A 14 3.39 -9.85 -20.34
CA GLN A 14 2.63 -8.61 -20.50
C GLN A 14 2.25 -8.09 -19.13
N VAL A 15 2.43 -6.78 -18.92
CA VAL A 15 2.11 -6.09 -17.67
C VAL A 15 1.16 -4.94 -17.97
N HIS A 16 -0.04 -4.99 -17.42
CA HIS A 16 -1.03 -3.92 -17.55
C HIS A 16 -1.38 -3.38 -16.17
N THR A 17 -1.17 -2.09 -15.95
CA THR A 17 -1.63 -1.41 -14.74
C THR A 17 -3.16 -1.31 -14.79
N VAL A 18 -3.83 -1.84 -13.78
CA VAL A 18 -5.28 -1.84 -13.67
C VAL A 18 -5.79 -0.83 -12.64
N HIS A 19 -4.95 -0.45 -11.68
CA HIS A 19 -5.27 0.57 -10.69
C HIS A 19 -4.01 1.24 -10.15
N SER A 20 -4.13 2.53 -9.83
CA SER A 20 -3.06 3.30 -9.18
C SER A 20 -3.62 4.00 -7.95
N TYR A 21 -2.90 3.98 -6.85
CA TYR A 21 -3.32 4.59 -5.60
C TYR A 21 -2.12 5.14 -4.82
N THR A 22 -2.42 6.01 -3.87
CA THR A 22 -1.43 6.55 -2.92
C THR A 22 -1.93 6.27 -1.52
N ASP A 23 -1.12 5.60 -0.71
CA ASP A 23 -1.48 5.36 0.68
C ASP A 23 -1.61 6.69 1.44
N ILE A 24 -2.61 6.80 2.31
CA ILE A 24 -2.77 7.92 3.22
C ILE A 24 -2.44 7.48 4.65
N LEU A 25 -1.91 8.40 5.43
CA LEU A 25 -1.65 8.19 6.85
C LEU A 25 -2.92 8.49 7.64
N ILE A 26 -3.32 7.58 8.50
CA ILE A 26 -4.50 7.72 9.34
C ILE A 26 -4.18 7.49 10.81
N GLY A 27 -4.99 8.10 11.67
CA GLY A 27 -4.95 7.91 13.12
C GLY A 27 -6.35 7.86 13.71
N GLY A 28 -6.50 7.13 14.81
CA GLY A 28 -7.73 7.06 15.58
C GLY A 28 -7.91 8.27 16.50
N THR A 29 -9.04 8.33 17.18
CA THR A 29 -9.51 9.48 18.00
C THR A 29 -8.53 9.90 19.09
N LYS A 30 -7.73 8.99 19.65
CA LYS A 30 -6.66 9.29 20.62
C LYS A 30 -5.62 10.29 20.06
N TYR A 31 -5.41 10.28 18.77
CA TYR A 31 -4.42 11.12 18.07
C TYR A 31 -5.05 12.38 17.48
N SER A 32 -6.25 12.78 17.92
CA SER A 32 -7.02 13.91 17.38
C SER A 32 -6.27 15.25 17.41
N HIS A 33 -5.25 15.41 18.27
CA HIS A 33 -4.38 16.57 18.29
C HIS A 33 -3.54 16.76 17.01
N LEU A 34 -3.42 15.72 16.17
CA LEU A 34 -2.77 15.76 14.86
C LEU A 34 -3.75 16.15 13.73
N LYS A 35 -5.05 16.14 14.00
CA LYS A 35 -6.08 16.43 13.00
C LYS A 35 -5.97 17.88 12.51
N GLY A 36 -5.98 18.07 11.18
CA GLY A 36 -5.92 19.39 10.55
C GLY A 36 -4.57 20.10 10.65
N LYS A 37 -3.54 19.41 11.13
CA LYS A 37 -2.16 19.92 11.17
C LYS A 37 -1.29 19.15 10.18
N THR A 38 -0.26 19.82 9.68
CA THR A 38 0.82 19.15 8.92
C THR A 38 1.94 18.87 9.91
N THR A 39 2.20 17.58 10.17
CA THR A 39 3.21 17.11 11.13
C THR A 39 4.38 16.51 10.37
N SER A 40 5.60 16.85 10.73
CA SER A 40 6.79 16.33 10.05
C SER A 40 6.97 14.82 10.26
N LEU A 41 7.53 14.14 9.27
CA LEU A 41 7.76 12.69 9.34
C LEU A 41 8.65 12.28 10.54
N PRO A 42 9.73 13.01 10.90
CA PRO A 42 10.50 12.73 12.11
C PRO A 42 9.69 12.83 13.40
N GLU A 43 8.74 13.76 13.48
CA GLU A 43 7.84 13.86 14.62
C GLU A 43 6.85 12.70 14.68
N LEU A 44 6.32 12.28 13.54
CA LEU A 44 5.44 11.11 13.40
C LEU A 44 6.13 9.80 13.79
N CYS A 45 7.45 9.70 13.64
CA CYS A 45 8.23 8.54 14.11
C CYS A 45 8.19 8.33 15.64
N ARG A 46 7.72 9.30 16.40
CA ARG A 46 7.54 9.16 17.86
C ARG A 46 6.24 8.47 18.26
N TYR A 47 5.33 8.30 17.32
CA TYR A 47 4.06 7.60 17.53
C TYR A 47 4.21 6.11 17.28
N PRO A 48 3.41 5.26 17.94
CA PRO A 48 3.39 3.85 17.62
C PRO A 48 2.82 3.64 16.20
N TRP A 49 3.58 2.94 15.37
CA TRP A 49 3.15 2.56 14.02
C TRP A 49 2.46 1.21 14.04
N VAL A 50 1.38 1.09 13.29
CA VAL A 50 0.73 -0.16 12.92
C VAL A 50 1.05 -0.45 11.47
N SER A 51 1.59 -1.61 11.17
CA SER A 51 1.99 -1.99 9.81
C SER A 51 1.87 -3.49 9.59
N LEU A 52 2.00 -3.90 8.34
CA LEU A 52 2.17 -5.31 8.01
C LEU A 52 3.54 -5.82 8.49
N MET A 53 3.59 -7.13 8.76
CA MET A 53 4.81 -7.83 9.17
C MET A 53 5.90 -7.75 8.10
N THR A 54 7.13 -7.89 8.55
CA THR A 54 8.33 -7.95 7.71
C THR A 54 8.20 -9.01 6.61
N GLY A 55 8.72 -8.71 5.41
CA GLY A 55 8.66 -9.59 4.25
C GLY A 55 7.49 -9.35 3.31
N THR A 56 6.48 -8.56 3.72
CA THR A 56 5.42 -8.15 2.79
C THR A 56 5.88 -7.00 1.87
N ILE A 57 5.30 -6.95 0.66
CA ILE A 57 5.62 -5.89 -0.32
C ILE A 57 5.35 -4.50 0.28
N THR A 58 4.23 -4.33 0.97
CA THR A 58 3.86 -3.05 1.60
C THR A 58 4.84 -2.66 2.70
N ARG A 59 5.27 -3.61 3.55
CA ARG A 59 6.27 -3.32 4.58
C ARG A 59 7.61 -2.94 3.98
N ASN A 60 8.07 -3.67 2.96
CA ASN A 60 9.32 -3.35 2.27
C ASN A 60 9.26 -1.97 1.60
N PHE A 61 8.15 -1.62 1.00
CA PHE A 61 7.91 -0.28 0.44
C PHE A 61 8.04 0.81 1.51
N LEU A 62 7.40 0.65 2.67
CA LEU A 62 7.50 1.62 3.77
C LEU A 62 8.91 1.68 4.36
N ASN A 63 9.57 0.54 4.53
CA ASN A 63 10.97 0.51 4.99
C ASN A 63 11.87 1.33 4.07
N THR A 64 11.73 1.16 2.74
CA THR A 64 12.51 1.92 1.74
C THR A 64 12.17 3.39 1.80
N TYR A 65 10.87 3.74 1.83
CA TYR A 65 10.41 5.13 1.89
C TYR A 65 10.99 5.92 3.08
N PHE A 66 11.01 5.30 4.25
CA PHE A 66 11.58 5.91 5.45
C PHE A 66 13.11 5.94 5.41
N ALA A 67 13.75 4.86 4.95
CA ALA A 67 15.21 4.78 4.85
C ALA A 67 15.80 5.84 3.90
N GLU A 68 15.14 6.11 2.77
CA GLU A 68 15.53 7.18 1.83
C GLU A 68 15.53 8.58 2.47
N ARG A 69 14.79 8.75 3.57
CA ARG A 69 14.69 9.99 4.36
C ARG A 69 15.57 9.96 5.63
N GLY A 70 16.38 8.92 5.76
CA GLY A 70 17.25 8.75 6.93
C GLY A 70 16.49 8.47 8.24
N LEU A 71 15.25 7.96 8.14
CA LEU A 71 14.38 7.70 9.28
C LEU A 71 14.19 6.19 9.50
N PRO A 72 14.13 5.73 10.76
CA PRO A 72 13.79 4.35 11.05
C PRO A 72 12.28 4.14 10.89
N PHE A 73 11.88 3.01 10.29
CA PHE A 73 10.50 2.55 10.32
C PHE A 73 10.40 1.32 11.23
N ALA A 74 10.02 1.55 12.48
CA ALA A 74 9.93 0.53 13.51
C ALA A 74 8.49 0.42 14.05
N PRO A 75 7.60 -0.35 13.39
CA PRO A 75 6.25 -0.55 13.87
C PRO A 75 6.21 -1.17 15.26
N ALA A 76 5.36 -0.60 16.13
CA ALA A 76 5.07 -1.15 17.45
C ALA A 76 4.14 -2.37 17.34
N ILE A 77 3.33 -2.42 16.28
CA ILE A 77 2.39 -3.52 16.02
C ILE A 77 2.57 -3.97 14.58
N GLU A 78 2.82 -5.25 14.42
CA GLU A 78 2.92 -5.92 13.13
C GLU A 78 1.76 -6.90 12.95
N LEU A 79 1.04 -6.77 11.84
CA LEU A 79 -0.15 -7.53 11.52
C LEU A 79 0.06 -8.38 10.26
N ALA A 80 -0.56 -9.54 10.22
CA ALA A 80 -0.40 -10.48 9.12
C ALA A 80 -1.10 -10.02 7.82
N THR A 81 -2.23 -9.34 7.94
CA THR A 81 -3.09 -8.98 6.81
C THR A 81 -3.55 -7.52 6.90
N THR A 82 -3.82 -6.93 5.73
CA THR A 82 -4.18 -5.49 5.60
C THR A 82 -5.51 -5.14 6.27
N ASP A 83 -6.47 -6.06 6.28
CA ASP A 83 -7.79 -5.88 6.88
C ASP A 83 -7.75 -5.69 8.42
N LEU A 84 -6.67 -6.09 9.07
CA LEU A 84 -6.46 -5.89 10.50
C LEU A 84 -5.91 -4.50 10.85
N ILE A 85 -5.36 -3.77 9.89
CA ILE A 85 -4.71 -2.46 10.15
C ILE A 85 -5.75 -1.42 10.55
N LEU A 86 -6.85 -1.29 9.80
CA LEU A 86 -7.89 -0.30 10.11
C LEU A 86 -8.51 -0.52 11.49
N PRO A 87 -8.98 -1.72 11.87
CA PRO A 87 -9.48 -1.97 13.22
C PRO A 87 -8.48 -1.63 14.33
N ALA A 88 -7.20 -1.95 14.14
CA ALA A 88 -6.16 -1.60 15.11
C ALA A 88 -6.03 -0.09 15.31
N ILE A 89 -6.11 0.69 14.22
CA ILE A 89 -6.04 2.16 14.28
C ILE A 89 -7.32 2.74 14.89
N GLU A 90 -8.52 2.24 14.54
CA GLU A 90 -9.79 2.64 15.14
C GLU A 90 -9.80 2.42 16.68
N HIS A 91 -9.14 1.34 17.13
CA HIS A 91 -8.95 1.06 18.56
C HIS A 91 -7.75 1.79 19.17
N ASN A 92 -7.19 2.80 18.47
CA ASN A 92 -6.13 3.69 18.97
C ASN A 92 -4.81 2.99 19.32
N LEU A 93 -4.50 1.87 18.68
CA LEU A 93 -3.25 1.15 18.93
C LEU A 93 -2.03 1.83 18.27
N GLY A 94 -2.27 2.73 17.32
CA GLY A 94 -1.22 3.48 16.62
C GLY A 94 -1.74 4.26 15.42
N ILE A 95 -0.82 4.75 14.62
CA ILE A 95 -1.05 5.38 13.32
C ILE A 95 -0.54 4.47 12.21
N GLY A 96 -1.06 4.57 11.00
CA GLY A 96 -0.62 3.68 9.92
C GLY A 96 -1.08 4.14 8.54
N PHE A 97 -0.46 3.54 7.53
CA PHE A 97 -0.76 3.81 6.13
C PHE A 97 -1.74 2.78 5.56
N LEU A 98 -2.74 3.26 4.84
CA LEU A 98 -3.70 2.44 4.09
C LEU A 98 -4.13 3.15 2.80
N PRO A 99 -4.53 2.38 1.77
CA PRO A 99 -5.20 2.94 0.60
C PRO A 99 -6.49 3.68 1.00
N PRO A 100 -6.80 4.84 0.38
CA PRO A 100 -7.99 5.63 0.70
C PRO A 100 -9.31 4.84 0.61
N GLU A 101 -9.39 3.90 -0.32
CA GLU A 101 -10.57 3.07 -0.54
C GLU A 101 -10.94 2.22 0.67
N PHE A 102 -9.95 1.77 1.44
CA PHE A 102 -10.16 0.92 2.62
C PHE A 102 -10.66 1.69 3.84
N VAL A 103 -10.44 3.00 3.87
CA VAL A 103 -10.69 3.82 5.05
C VAL A 103 -11.81 4.83 4.87
N ARG A 104 -12.38 4.94 3.67
CA ARG A 104 -13.44 5.93 3.34
C ARG A 104 -14.59 5.90 4.35
N GLY A 105 -15.16 4.73 4.62
CA GLY A 105 -16.26 4.60 5.58
C GLY A 105 -15.89 5.03 6.99
N ALA A 106 -14.67 4.70 7.45
CA ALA A 106 -14.18 5.09 8.77
C ALA A 106 -13.90 6.60 8.88
N LEU A 107 -13.41 7.22 7.79
CA LEU A 107 -13.26 8.67 7.68
C LEU A 107 -14.61 9.39 7.75
N ASP A 108 -15.60 8.89 7.00
CA ASP A 108 -16.96 9.47 6.95
C ASP A 108 -17.66 9.37 8.31
N MET A 109 -17.47 8.25 9.03
CA MET A 109 -17.99 8.05 10.39
C MET A 109 -17.18 8.80 11.46
N GLY A 110 -15.99 9.29 11.14
CA GLY A 110 -15.11 9.99 12.09
C GLY A 110 -14.43 9.07 13.10
N SER A 111 -14.41 7.76 12.90
CA SER A 111 -13.66 6.82 13.76
C SER A 111 -12.15 6.92 13.56
N VAL A 112 -11.73 7.36 12.38
CA VAL A 112 -10.35 7.74 12.06
C VAL A 112 -10.33 9.08 11.32
N PHE A 113 -9.15 9.68 11.21
CA PHE A 113 -8.92 10.89 10.41
C PHE A 113 -7.57 10.80 9.69
N GLN A 114 -7.45 11.51 8.59
CA GLN A 114 -6.20 11.62 7.86
C GLN A 114 -5.22 12.54 8.60
N ILE A 115 -3.97 12.08 8.72
CA ILE A 115 -2.84 12.85 9.22
C ILE A 115 -2.07 13.37 8.02
N HIS A 116 -1.86 14.69 7.97
CA HIS A 116 -1.10 15.33 6.90
C HIS A 116 0.36 15.49 7.30
N PHE A 117 1.24 15.25 6.34
CA PHE A 117 2.68 15.45 6.47
C PHE A 117 3.23 16.00 5.14
N PRO A 118 4.38 16.71 5.16
CA PRO A 118 4.84 17.46 3.98
C PRO A 118 5.45 16.58 2.88
N ASP A 119 5.89 15.37 3.22
CA ASP A 119 6.55 14.47 2.29
C ASP A 119 5.55 13.82 1.35
N GLU A 120 5.92 13.69 0.09
CA GLU A 120 5.09 13.06 -0.93
C GLU A 120 5.17 11.54 -0.83
N MET A 121 4.01 10.87 -0.79
CA MET A 121 3.94 9.41 -0.86
C MET A 121 3.93 8.96 -2.32
N PRO A 122 4.82 8.03 -2.70
CA PRO A 122 4.84 7.51 -4.06
C PRO A 122 3.56 6.78 -4.44
N HIS A 123 3.16 6.92 -5.69
CA HIS A 123 2.06 6.13 -6.25
C HIS A 123 2.41 4.65 -6.30
N ARG A 124 1.45 3.83 -5.88
CA ARG A 124 1.51 2.37 -5.97
C ARG A 124 0.56 1.89 -7.05
N ARG A 125 0.89 0.78 -7.68
CA ARG A 125 0.12 0.23 -8.81
C ARG A 125 -0.26 -1.21 -8.54
N ILE A 126 -1.49 -1.55 -8.94
CA ILE A 126 -1.94 -2.93 -9.10
C ILE A 126 -1.86 -3.24 -10.58
N SER A 127 -1.15 -4.30 -10.92
CA SER A 127 -0.94 -4.67 -12.31
C SER A 127 -1.36 -6.11 -12.56
N LEU A 128 -1.99 -6.32 -13.71
CA LEU A 128 -2.27 -7.64 -14.25
C LEU A 128 -1.04 -8.11 -15.02
N VAL A 129 -0.49 -9.24 -14.64
CA VAL A 129 0.67 -9.85 -15.29
C VAL A 129 0.28 -11.21 -15.85
N TYR A 130 0.57 -11.45 -17.13
CA TYR A 130 0.30 -12.72 -17.77
C TYR A 130 1.38 -13.06 -18.80
N ASP A 131 1.58 -14.35 -19.00
CA ASP A 131 2.50 -14.89 -20.01
C ASP A 131 1.76 -15.08 -21.34
N THR A 132 2.39 -14.70 -22.45
CA THR A 132 1.82 -14.83 -23.80
C THR A 132 2.28 -16.07 -24.52
N GLU A 133 3.29 -16.77 -24.03
CA GLU A 133 3.82 -17.99 -24.69
C GLU A 133 3.04 -19.25 -24.31
N TYR A 134 2.41 -19.26 -23.14
CA TYR A 134 1.67 -20.44 -22.68
C TYR A 134 0.17 -20.29 -22.91
N PRO A 135 -0.50 -21.36 -23.36
CA PRO A 135 -1.94 -21.37 -23.48
C PRO A 135 -2.60 -21.06 -22.13
N GLN A 136 -3.41 -20.03 -22.10
CA GLN A 136 -4.17 -19.69 -20.91
C GLN A 136 -5.47 -20.47 -20.86
N SER A 137 -5.93 -20.82 -19.66
CA SER A 137 -7.25 -21.39 -19.47
C SER A 137 -8.35 -20.40 -19.93
N ILE A 138 -9.53 -20.93 -20.27
CA ILE A 138 -10.70 -20.10 -20.62
C ILE A 138 -11.00 -19.11 -19.48
N ALA A 139 -10.95 -19.57 -18.24
CA ALA A 139 -11.20 -18.73 -17.06
C ALA A 139 -10.17 -17.58 -16.94
N ALA A 140 -8.87 -17.86 -17.12
CA ALA A 140 -7.82 -16.84 -17.10
C ALA A 140 -7.98 -15.82 -18.23
N THR A 141 -8.34 -16.27 -19.43
CA THR A 141 -8.60 -15.39 -20.59
C THR A 141 -9.81 -14.49 -20.34
N THR A 142 -10.90 -15.05 -19.82
CA THR A 142 -12.13 -14.32 -19.49
C THR A 142 -11.87 -13.29 -18.39
N PHE A 143 -11.18 -13.69 -17.33
CA PHE A 143 -10.80 -12.77 -16.24
C PHE A 143 -9.91 -11.63 -16.74
N ARG A 144 -8.89 -11.93 -17.53
CA ARG A 144 -8.03 -10.91 -18.15
C ARG A 144 -8.83 -9.90 -18.96
N LYS A 145 -9.72 -10.39 -19.84
CA LYS A 145 -10.58 -9.54 -20.67
C LYS A 145 -11.44 -8.62 -19.79
N PHE A 146 -12.10 -9.20 -18.79
CA PHE A 146 -12.90 -8.44 -17.81
C PHE A 146 -12.08 -7.33 -17.12
N MET A 147 -10.89 -7.67 -16.61
CA MET A 147 -10.03 -6.71 -15.93
C MET A 147 -9.59 -5.57 -16.85
N LEU A 148 -9.19 -5.88 -18.08
CA LEU A 148 -8.77 -4.86 -19.05
C LEU A 148 -9.93 -3.95 -19.48
N GLU A 149 -11.14 -4.49 -19.65
CA GLU A 149 -12.32 -3.71 -20.05
C GLU A 149 -12.83 -2.79 -18.94
N HIS A 150 -12.73 -3.21 -17.68
CA HIS A 150 -13.34 -2.48 -16.56
C HIS A 150 -12.37 -1.58 -15.76
N PHE A 151 -11.06 -1.84 -15.84
CA PHE A 151 -10.05 -1.15 -15.03
C PHE A 151 -8.96 -0.45 -15.83
N SER A 152 -8.92 -0.56 -17.15
CA SER A 152 -7.92 0.11 -18.00
C SER A 152 -8.19 1.60 -18.23
N GLN A 153 -9.16 2.19 -17.59
CA GLN A 153 -9.57 3.59 -17.76
C GLN A 153 -9.43 4.44 -16.47
N LEU A 154 -8.63 3.97 -15.49
CA LEU A 154 -8.39 4.71 -14.26
C LEU A 154 -6.94 5.22 -14.18
#